data_3ebb2269b022998ae854852d6c8efd3b
#
_entry.id   3ebb2269b022998ae854852d6c8efd3b
#
_cell.length_a   1.000
_cell.length_b   1.000
_cell.length_c   1.000
_cell.angle_alpha   90.00
_cell.angle_beta   90.00
_cell.angle_gamma   90.00
#
_symmetry.space_group_name_H-M   'P 1'
#
loop_
_entity.id
_entity.type
_entity.pdbx_description
1 polymer ?
#
loop_
_entity_poly.entity_id
_entity_poly.type
_entity_poly.pdbx_seq_one_letter_code
_entity_poly.pdbx_strand_id
1 'polypeptide(L)'
;MCIRDRIVQLYILLAESVARRWRSEAELAPFLAIQQRLLNNLAQSDIDGFVEASFDIMRAAFPFANNPYLQETVENLLPAVSRAYHLALERRKAEMNQFLGSFAQLLQAVIARDEARIREVLLEYGRHNCQLVLAALAER
;
A
#
# COMPACT_ATOMS: atom_id res chain seq x y z
N MET A 1 3.89 17.72 10.44
CA MET A 1 3.86 16.31 10.00
C MET A 1 3.06 16.19 8.70
N CYS A 2 3.65 15.60 7.70
CA CYS A 2 3.01 15.37 6.41
C CYS A 2 1.86 14.37 6.56
N ILE A 3 0.78 14.55 5.79
CA ILE A 3 -0.36 13.62 5.82
C ILE A 3 0.06 12.18 5.49
N ARG A 4 1.12 12.03 4.70
CA ARG A 4 1.68 10.72 4.36
C ARG A 4 2.33 10.01 5.52
N ASP A 5 2.97 10.76 6.41
CA ASP A 5 3.56 10.16 7.61
C ASP A 5 2.46 9.54 8.47
N ARG A 6 1.30 10.18 8.53
CA ARG A 6 0.15 9.66 9.26
C ARG A 6 -0.39 8.38 8.62
N ILE A 7 -0.55 8.39 7.30
CA ILE A 7 -1.11 7.23 6.62
C ILE A 7 -0.16 6.04 6.67
N VAL A 8 1.15 6.26 6.64
CA VAL A 8 2.12 5.18 6.76
C VAL A 8 2.01 4.50 8.14
N GLN A 9 1.82 5.28 9.20
CA GLN A 9 1.61 4.71 10.53
C GLN A 9 0.35 3.84 10.57
N LEU A 10 -0.71 4.27 9.90
CA LEU A 10 -1.94 3.48 9.79
C LEU A 10 -1.72 2.19 8.97
N TYR A 11 -0.93 2.27 7.91
CA TYR A 11 -0.58 1.08 7.12
C TYR A 11 0.20 0.07 7.96
N ILE A 12 1.10 0.55 8.82
CA ILE A 12 1.86 -0.33 9.72
C ILE A 12 0.89 -1.07 10.66
N LEU A 13 -0.05 -0.35 11.24
CA LEU A 13 -1.05 -0.96 12.13
C LEU A 13 -1.87 -2.03 11.41
N LEU A 14 -2.28 -1.75 10.16
CA LEU A 14 -3.04 -2.71 9.36
C LEU A 14 -2.20 -3.95 9.06
N ALA A 15 -0.97 -3.77 8.60
CA ALA A 15 -0.11 -4.89 8.25
C ALA A 15 0.25 -5.75 9.47
N GLU A 16 0.49 -5.12 10.60
CA GLU A 16 0.73 -5.84 11.85
C GLU A 16 -0.50 -6.65 12.26
N SER A 17 -1.70 -6.09 12.06
CA SER A 17 -2.96 -6.80 12.37
C SER A 17 -3.09 -8.07 11.52
N VAL A 18 -2.79 -7.98 10.23
CA VAL A 18 -2.82 -9.16 9.36
C VAL A 18 -1.79 -10.19 9.82
N ALA A 19 -0.55 -9.74 10.08
CA ALA A 19 0.53 -10.64 10.51
C ALA A 19 0.21 -11.40 11.78
N ARG A 20 -0.49 -10.75 12.72
CA ARG A 20 -0.85 -11.37 14.00
C ARG A 20 -2.03 -12.30 13.91
N ARG A 21 -2.94 -12.08 12.97
CA ARG A 21 -4.27 -12.71 12.98
C ARG A 21 -4.54 -13.69 11.85
N TRP A 22 -3.74 -13.69 10.78
CA TRP A 22 -3.99 -14.65 9.72
C TRP A 22 -3.74 -16.08 10.23
N ARG A 23 -4.60 -17.02 9.83
CA ARG A 23 -4.56 -18.40 10.33
C ARG A 23 -4.40 -19.43 9.22
N SER A 24 -4.80 -19.10 8.00
CA SER A 24 -4.72 -20.03 6.89
C SER A 24 -4.33 -19.31 5.62
N GLU A 25 -3.78 -20.04 4.66
CA GLU A 25 -3.41 -19.48 3.37
C GLU A 25 -4.63 -18.91 2.64
N ALA A 26 -5.80 -19.47 2.86
CA ALA A 26 -7.04 -18.96 2.27
C ALA A 26 -7.32 -17.51 2.68
N GLU A 27 -6.96 -17.13 3.90
CA GLU A 27 -7.16 -15.76 4.38
C GLU A 27 -6.20 -14.79 3.70
N LEU A 28 -5.07 -15.27 3.19
CA LEU A 28 -4.08 -14.47 2.48
C LEU A 28 -4.36 -14.40 0.96
N ALA A 29 -5.26 -15.23 0.46
CA ALA A 29 -5.58 -15.28 -0.97
C ALA A 29 -5.99 -13.93 -1.58
N PRO A 30 -6.78 -13.07 -0.89
CA PRO A 30 -7.11 -11.76 -1.44
C PRO A 30 -5.89 -10.90 -1.75
N PHE A 31 -4.84 -10.97 -0.92
CA PHE A 31 -3.62 -10.20 -1.14
C PHE A 31 -2.84 -10.72 -2.35
N LEU A 32 -2.81 -12.04 -2.54
CA LEU A 32 -2.16 -12.64 -3.71
C LEU A 32 -2.91 -12.30 -4.99
N ALA A 33 -4.24 -12.26 -4.94
CA ALA A 33 -5.06 -11.88 -6.08
C ALA A 33 -4.81 -10.41 -6.46
N ILE A 34 -4.67 -9.53 -5.46
CA ILE A 34 -4.37 -8.12 -5.71
C ILE A 34 -2.98 -7.98 -6.33
N GLN A 35 -2.01 -8.75 -5.87
CA GLN A 35 -0.67 -8.76 -6.45
C GLN A 35 -0.72 -9.09 -7.94
N GLN A 36 -1.53 -10.09 -8.31
CA GLN A 36 -1.71 -10.46 -9.71
C GLN A 36 -2.38 -9.35 -10.51
N ARG A 37 -3.38 -8.68 -9.93
CA ARG A 37 -4.03 -7.53 -10.57
C ARG A 37 -3.02 -6.41 -10.85
N LEU A 38 -2.15 -6.12 -9.90
CA LEU A 38 -1.12 -5.09 -10.04
C LEU A 38 -0.17 -5.44 -11.17
N LEU A 39 0.24 -6.69 -11.27
CA LEU A 39 1.09 -7.16 -12.37
C LEU A 39 0.41 -6.99 -13.73
N ASN A 40 -0.87 -7.33 -13.82
CA ASN A 40 -1.63 -7.18 -15.05
C ASN A 40 -1.80 -5.71 -15.44
N ASN A 41 -2.08 -4.84 -14.44
CA ASN A 41 -2.20 -3.41 -14.69
C ASN A 41 -0.89 -2.81 -15.17
N LEU A 42 0.22 -3.25 -14.60
CA LEU A 42 1.55 -2.80 -15.02
C LEU A 42 1.81 -3.21 -16.47
N ALA A 43 1.50 -4.45 -16.85
CA ALA A 43 1.71 -4.95 -18.19
C ALA A 43 0.92 -4.16 -19.22
N GLN A 44 -0.26 -3.65 -18.85
CA GLN A 44 -1.15 -2.89 -19.74
C GLN A 44 -0.96 -1.39 -19.60
N SER A 45 -0.04 -0.94 -18.77
CA SER A 45 0.17 0.48 -18.44
C SER A 45 -1.12 1.16 -17.96
N ASP A 46 -1.94 0.41 -17.22
CA ASP A 46 -3.21 0.88 -16.67
C ASP A 46 -2.97 1.52 -15.30
N ILE A 47 -2.70 2.82 -15.29
CA ILE A 47 -2.41 3.56 -14.06
C ILE A 47 -3.63 3.61 -13.14
N ASP A 48 -4.82 3.88 -13.68
CA ASP A 48 -6.04 3.94 -12.88
C ASP A 48 -6.31 2.63 -12.17
N GLY A 49 -6.22 1.53 -12.89
CA GLY A 49 -6.41 0.20 -12.33
C GLY A 49 -5.35 -0.14 -11.29
N PHE A 50 -4.10 0.26 -11.54
CA PHE A 50 -3.00 0.03 -10.61
C PHE A 50 -3.23 0.76 -9.29
N VAL A 51 -3.61 2.04 -9.35
CA VAL A 51 -3.90 2.85 -8.15
C VAL A 51 -5.06 2.23 -7.36
N GLU A 52 -6.13 1.86 -8.04
CA GLU A 52 -7.29 1.25 -7.38
C GLU A 52 -6.92 -0.07 -6.71
N ALA A 53 -6.16 -0.92 -7.39
CA ALA A 53 -5.72 -2.19 -6.82
C ALA A 53 -4.83 -1.98 -5.60
N SER A 54 -3.95 -0.95 -5.63
CA SER A 54 -3.07 -0.68 -4.51
C SER A 54 -3.86 -0.30 -3.25
N PHE A 55 -4.98 0.41 -3.39
CA PHE A 55 -5.82 0.75 -2.24
C PHE A 55 -6.69 -0.42 -1.78
N ASP A 56 -7.00 -1.36 -2.67
CA ASP A 56 -7.71 -2.57 -2.28
C ASP A 56 -6.90 -3.44 -1.31
N ILE A 57 -5.57 -3.29 -1.30
CA ILE A 57 -4.71 -3.96 -0.31
C ILE A 57 -5.16 -3.60 1.11
N MET A 58 -5.38 -2.30 1.36
CA MET A 58 -5.81 -1.84 2.68
C MET A 58 -7.22 -2.32 3.00
N ARG A 59 -8.10 -2.27 2.01
CA ARG A 59 -9.48 -2.73 2.19
C ARG A 59 -9.53 -4.21 2.56
N ALA A 60 -8.64 -5.01 1.95
CA ALA A 60 -8.52 -6.43 2.30
C ALA A 60 -7.97 -6.64 3.72
N ALA A 61 -7.20 -5.69 4.23
CA ALA A 61 -6.62 -5.77 5.56
C ALA A 61 -7.59 -5.35 6.67
N PHE A 62 -8.60 -4.55 6.38
CA PHE A 62 -9.52 -4.03 7.39
C PHE A 62 -10.16 -5.10 8.28
N PRO A 63 -10.63 -6.24 7.75
CA PRO A 63 -11.23 -7.27 8.61
C PRO A 63 -10.27 -7.80 9.68
N PHE A 64 -8.97 -7.83 9.39
CA PHE A 64 -7.96 -8.30 10.35
C PHE A 64 -7.75 -7.31 11.49
N ALA A 65 -7.89 -6.01 11.22
CA ALA A 65 -7.75 -4.99 12.24
C ALA A 65 -8.97 -4.96 13.17
N ASN A 66 -10.14 -5.27 12.65
CA ASN A 66 -11.39 -5.26 13.39
C ASN A 66 -11.56 -3.96 14.19
N ASN A 67 -11.28 -2.84 13.54
CA ASN A 67 -11.29 -1.53 14.16
C ASN A 67 -11.97 -0.53 13.21
N PRO A 68 -13.27 -0.22 13.45
CA PRO A 68 -14.02 0.68 12.57
C PRO A 68 -13.42 2.09 12.49
N TYR A 69 -12.82 2.56 13.58
CA TYR A 69 -12.20 3.90 13.59
C TYR A 69 -10.97 3.96 12.70
N LEU A 70 -10.16 2.91 12.72
CA LEU A 70 -8.99 2.82 11.85
C LEU A 70 -9.42 2.78 10.39
N GLN A 71 -10.42 1.96 10.07
CA GLN A 71 -10.98 1.86 8.72
C GLN A 71 -11.48 3.22 8.24
N GLU A 72 -12.31 3.90 9.02
CA GLU A 72 -12.87 5.19 8.68
C GLU A 72 -11.77 6.22 8.45
N THR A 73 -10.78 6.27 9.34
CA THR A 73 -9.66 7.21 9.22
C THR A 73 -8.90 7.00 7.93
N VAL A 74 -8.57 5.74 7.60
CA VAL A 74 -7.86 5.43 6.36
C VAL A 74 -8.70 5.83 5.15
N GLU A 75 -9.97 5.45 5.12
CA GLU A 75 -10.86 5.75 3.98
C GLU A 75 -11.03 7.24 3.75
N ASN A 76 -11.05 8.03 4.82
CA ASN A 76 -11.16 9.49 4.70
C ASN A 76 -9.90 10.12 4.08
N LEU A 77 -8.75 9.49 4.24
CA LEU A 77 -7.49 9.99 3.68
C LEU A 77 -7.28 9.54 2.23
N LEU A 78 -7.91 8.45 1.80
CA LEU A 78 -7.66 7.86 0.49
C LEU A 78 -7.88 8.79 -0.70
N PRO A 79 -8.94 9.63 -0.76
CA PRO A 79 -9.12 10.49 -1.92
C PRO A 79 -7.94 11.41 -2.19
N ALA A 80 -7.38 12.04 -1.15
CA ALA A 80 -6.24 12.93 -1.30
C ALA A 80 -4.98 12.16 -1.68
N VAL A 81 -4.74 11.00 -1.04
CA VAL A 81 -3.58 10.16 -1.33
C VAL A 81 -3.68 9.61 -2.75
N SER A 82 -4.87 9.21 -3.18
CA SER A 82 -5.11 8.68 -4.52
C SER A 82 -4.74 9.69 -5.60
N ARG A 83 -5.20 10.93 -5.45
CA ARG A 83 -4.89 11.98 -6.44
C ARG A 83 -3.38 12.23 -6.54
N ALA A 84 -2.71 12.34 -5.41
CA ALA A 84 -1.26 12.56 -5.38
C ALA A 84 -0.50 11.39 -5.99
N TYR A 85 -0.90 10.17 -5.65
CA TYR A 85 -0.24 8.96 -6.14
C TYR A 85 -0.44 8.78 -7.65
N HIS A 86 -1.66 9.04 -8.13
CA HIS A 86 -1.97 8.95 -9.56
C HIS A 86 -1.08 9.91 -10.35
N LEU A 87 -0.96 11.15 -9.89
CA LEU A 87 -0.09 12.15 -10.52
C LEU A 87 1.36 11.67 -10.54
N ALA A 88 1.84 11.13 -9.44
CA ALA A 88 3.21 10.64 -9.35
C ALA A 88 3.49 9.52 -10.36
N LEU A 89 2.55 8.57 -10.50
CA LEU A 89 2.70 7.46 -11.43
C LEU A 89 2.61 7.90 -12.89
N GLU A 90 1.79 8.91 -13.20
CA GLU A 90 1.75 9.48 -14.54
C GLU A 90 3.09 10.05 -14.95
N ARG A 91 3.79 10.67 -14.00
CA ARG A 91 5.08 11.29 -14.24
C ARG A 91 6.22 10.27 -14.27
N ARG A 92 6.11 9.21 -13.47
CA ARG A 92 7.21 8.25 -13.26
C ARG A 92 6.66 6.82 -13.26
N LYS A 93 6.30 6.31 -14.42
CA LYS A 93 5.68 4.98 -14.56
C LYS A 93 6.55 3.85 -14.00
N ALA A 94 7.88 4.00 -14.02
CA ALA A 94 8.78 2.99 -13.46
C ALA A 94 8.52 2.73 -11.97
N GLU A 95 7.87 3.66 -11.29
CA GLU A 95 7.54 3.50 -9.87
C GLU A 95 6.50 2.42 -9.61
N MET A 96 5.77 1.99 -10.64
CA MET A 96 4.86 0.84 -10.49
C MET A 96 5.66 -0.43 -10.15
N ASN A 97 6.82 -0.63 -10.77
CA ASN A 97 7.72 -1.74 -10.42
C ASN A 97 8.24 -1.61 -8.99
N GLN A 98 8.57 -0.40 -8.57
CA GLN A 98 9.03 -0.14 -7.21
C GLN A 98 7.97 -0.53 -6.19
N PHE A 99 6.73 -0.15 -6.45
CA PHE A 99 5.60 -0.50 -5.59
C PHE A 99 5.42 -2.02 -5.49
N LEU A 100 5.47 -2.70 -6.63
CA LEU A 100 5.34 -4.17 -6.66
C LEU A 100 6.42 -4.85 -5.82
N GLY A 101 7.66 -4.37 -5.91
CA GLY A 101 8.75 -4.89 -5.11
C GLY A 101 8.51 -4.69 -3.62
N SER A 102 8.06 -3.51 -3.23
CA SER A 102 7.75 -3.20 -1.83
C SER A 102 6.61 -4.07 -1.31
N PHE A 103 5.57 -4.26 -2.11
CA PHE A 103 4.43 -5.09 -1.72
C PHE A 103 4.84 -6.56 -1.56
N ALA A 104 5.69 -7.08 -2.44
CA ALA A 104 6.19 -8.44 -2.32
C ALA A 104 6.97 -8.62 -1.01
N GLN A 105 7.83 -7.67 -0.68
CA GLN A 105 8.58 -7.70 0.59
C GLN A 105 7.64 -7.64 1.79
N LEU A 106 6.62 -6.80 1.71
CA LEU A 106 5.64 -6.68 2.78
C LEU A 106 4.87 -7.99 2.99
N LEU A 107 4.43 -8.63 1.92
CA LEU A 107 3.73 -9.91 2.02
C LEU A 107 4.61 -10.98 2.67
N GLN A 108 5.88 -11.05 2.30
CA GLN A 108 6.81 -12.00 2.91
C GLN A 108 6.94 -11.76 4.42
N ALA A 109 7.04 -10.49 4.81
CA ALA A 109 7.14 -10.13 6.22
C ALA A 109 5.86 -10.47 7.00
N VAL A 110 4.70 -10.28 6.38
CA VAL A 110 3.40 -10.62 6.98
C VAL A 110 3.29 -12.13 7.16
N ILE A 111 3.66 -12.91 6.14
CA ILE A 111 3.61 -14.37 6.20
C ILE A 111 4.55 -14.90 7.29
N ALA A 112 5.73 -14.29 7.42
CA ALA A 112 6.72 -14.65 8.44
C ALA A 112 6.36 -14.10 9.83
N ARG A 113 5.34 -13.26 9.92
CA ARG A 113 4.92 -12.57 11.16
C ARG A 113 6.05 -11.74 11.76
N ASP A 114 6.88 -11.15 10.88
CA ASP A 114 8.04 -10.35 11.27
C ASP A 114 7.63 -8.87 11.34
N GLU A 115 7.18 -8.44 12.51
CA GLU A 115 6.68 -7.08 12.69
C GLU A 115 7.77 -6.01 12.54
N ALA A 116 9.00 -6.32 12.92
CA ALA A 116 10.12 -5.40 12.73
C ALA A 116 10.36 -5.14 11.24
N ARG A 117 10.29 -6.20 10.44
CA ARG A 117 10.47 -6.09 8.98
C ARG A 117 9.30 -5.35 8.34
N ILE A 118 8.08 -5.58 8.79
CA ILE A 118 6.89 -4.85 8.33
C ILE A 118 7.10 -3.34 8.50
N ARG A 119 7.51 -2.93 9.69
CA ARG A 119 7.76 -1.52 10.00
C ARG A 119 8.85 -0.95 9.10
N GLU A 120 9.95 -1.68 8.93
CA GLU A 120 11.07 -1.26 8.10
C GLU A 120 10.65 -1.04 6.64
N VAL A 121 9.93 -2.00 6.06
CA VAL A 121 9.46 -1.94 4.68
C VAL A 121 8.52 -0.75 4.48
N LEU A 122 7.56 -0.57 5.39
CA LEU A 122 6.58 0.51 5.24
C LEU A 122 7.16 1.89 5.51
N LEU A 123 8.10 2.02 6.43
CA LEU A 123 8.78 3.31 6.64
C LEU A 123 9.61 3.68 5.41
N GLU A 124 10.29 2.73 4.80
CA GLU A 124 11.04 2.96 3.57
C GLU A 124 10.12 3.35 2.43
N TYR A 125 9.02 2.62 2.27
CA TYR A 125 7.98 2.93 1.29
C TYR A 125 7.46 4.36 1.46
N GLY A 126 7.18 4.75 2.71
CA GLY A 126 6.67 6.09 3.02
C GLY A 126 7.64 7.19 2.65
N ARG A 127 8.92 7.00 2.96
CA ARG A 127 9.95 7.98 2.60
C ARG A 127 10.08 8.12 1.10
N HIS A 128 10.16 7.00 0.39
CA HIS A 128 10.27 6.99 -1.05
C HIS A 128 9.06 7.65 -1.71
N ASN A 129 7.87 7.30 -1.26
CA ASN A 129 6.63 7.82 -1.83
C ASN A 129 6.46 9.32 -1.58
N CYS A 130 6.88 9.80 -0.42
CA CYS A 130 6.85 11.23 -0.13
C CYS A 130 7.77 12.02 -1.09
N GLN A 131 8.98 11.53 -1.30
CA GLN A 131 9.92 12.14 -2.24
C GLN A 131 9.37 12.13 -3.67
N LEU A 132 8.77 11.02 -4.07
CA LEU A 132 8.19 10.85 -5.40
C LEU A 132 7.11 11.89 -5.68
N VAL A 133 6.20 12.07 -4.73
CA VAL A 133 5.08 13.00 -4.91
C VAL A 133 5.56 14.45 -4.86
N LEU A 134 6.49 14.78 -3.98
CA LEU A 134 7.06 16.13 -3.93
C LEU A 134 7.74 16.47 -5.26
N ALA A 135 8.48 15.51 -5.83
CA ALA A 135 9.12 15.70 -7.12
C ALA A 135 8.08 15.90 -8.24
N ALA A 136 7.00 15.11 -8.24
CA ALA A 136 5.94 15.22 -9.24
C ALA A 136 5.23 16.58 -9.16
N LEU A 137 4.98 17.07 -7.95
CA LEU A 137 4.35 18.38 -7.74
C LEU A 137 5.27 19.53 -8.19
N ALA A 138 6.59 19.37 -7.98
CA ALA A 138 7.56 20.39 -8.40
C ALA A 138 7.67 20.50 -9.93
N GLU A 139 7.33 19.46 -10.66
CA GLU A 139 7.38 19.41 -12.12
C GLU A 139 6.12 20.03 -12.78
N ARG A 140 5.14 20.44 -11.99
CA ARG A 140 3.93 21.12 -12.52
C ARG A 140 4.27 22.54 -12.96
#